data_6b9806461c03ff8b003903409ae3e53b
#
_entry.id   6b9806461c03ff8b003903409ae3e53b
#
_cell.length_a   1.000
_cell.length_b   1.000
_cell.length_c   1.000
_cell.angle_alpha   90.00
_cell.angle_beta   90.00
_cell.angle_gamma   90.00
#
_symmetry.space_group_name_H-M   'P 1'
#
loop_
_entity.id
_entity.type
_entity.pdbx_description
1 polymer ?
#
loop_
_entity_poly.entity_id
_entity_poly.type
_entity_poly.pdbx_seq_one_letter_code
_entity_poly.pdbx_strand_id
1 'polypeptide(L)'
;MKQRGKKTIVCVLLCVLVCMVSAFALAGCKKTEAPKKYSVIFMNGDTQISEQTVEANKEAVKPADPTKAADAKYTYTFAGWALTEDGEVVTDFTIKADTTFYAVYTPSTRKYNVKFMNGDTQVSSVDVDYDTQATKPAQNPTKESSVSTVYTFAGWALTEDGEVVTDFTIKADTTFYAVYTPSTRKYNVKFMNGDTQV
;
A
#
# COMPACT_ATOMS: atom_id res chain seq x y z
N MET A 1 -51.36 50.01 78.13
CA MET A 1 -50.14 50.79 77.84
C MET A 1 -49.01 49.85 77.36
N LYS A 2 -48.45 50.16 76.23
CA LYS A 2 -47.10 49.81 75.80
C LYS A 2 -46.79 48.39 75.20
N GLN A 3 -47.14 48.21 73.95
CA GLN A 3 -46.45 47.27 73.08
C GLN A 3 -46.16 47.95 71.73
N ARG A 4 -45.27 48.94 71.67
CA ARG A 4 -44.89 49.61 70.42
C ARG A 4 -43.37 49.61 70.11
N GLY A 5 -42.56 49.02 70.97
CA GLY A 5 -41.10 49.12 70.85
C GLY A 5 -40.38 47.92 70.28
N LYS A 6 -41.01 46.75 70.11
CA LYS A 6 -40.31 45.53 69.69
C LYS A 6 -40.43 45.20 68.19
N LYS A 7 -41.39 45.77 67.48
CA LYS A 7 -41.58 45.51 66.05
C LYS A 7 -40.65 46.31 65.12
N THR A 8 -40.19 47.48 65.58
CA THR A 8 -39.33 48.34 64.73
C THR A 8 -37.85 47.88 64.70
N ILE A 9 -37.38 47.29 65.82
CA ILE A 9 -35.99 46.81 65.90
C ILE A 9 -35.79 45.51 65.09
N VAL A 10 -36.81 44.67 65.04
CA VAL A 10 -36.75 43.42 64.26
C VAL A 10 -36.74 43.71 62.73
N CYS A 11 -37.48 44.75 62.29
CA CYS A 11 -37.49 45.14 60.86
C CYS A 11 -36.15 45.77 60.38
N VAL A 12 -35.50 46.55 61.26
CA VAL A 12 -34.21 47.20 60.92
C VAL A 12 -33.08 46.13 60.91
N LEU A 13 -33.11 45.16 61.83
CA LEU A 13 -32.13 44.07 61.82
C LEU A 13 -32.33 43.12 60.62
N LEU A 14 -33.55 42.88 60.16
CA LEU A 14 -33.85 42.06 59.00
C LEU A 14 -33.47 42.76 57.71
N CYS A 15 -33.62 44.09 57.56
CA CYS A 15 -33.20 44.86 56.44
C CYS A 15 -31.66 44.94 56.30
N VAL A 16 -30.92 45.00 57.40
CA VAL A 16 -29.46 45.03 57.38
C VAL A 16 -28.89 43.66 57.01
N LEU A 17 -29.56 42.57 57.43
CA LEU A 17 -29.13 41.21 57.06
C LEU A 17 -29.39 40.88 55.54
N VAL A 18 -30.49 41.42 54.99
CA VAL A 18 -30.82 41.24 53.58
C VAL A 18 -29.93 42.10 52.67
N CYS A 19 -29.47 43.28 53.13
CA CYS A 19 -28.53 44.10 52.36
C CYS A 19 -27.07 43.57 52.35
N MET A 20 -26.66 42.77 53.35
CA MET A 20 -25.33 42.17 53.36
C MET A 20 -25.20 40.89 52.49
N VAL A 21 -26.30 40.22 52.15
CA VAL A 21 -26.29 39.06 51.29
C VAL A 21 -26.34 39.45 49.83
N SER A 22 -26.74 40.68 49.47
CA SER A 22 -26.77 41.15 48.07
C SER A 22 -25.45 41.73 47.52
N ALA A 23 -24.44 41.91 48.39
CA ALA A 23 -23.12 42.44 47.95
C ALA A 23 -22.07 41.37 47.56
N PHE A 24 -22.43 40.08 47.66
CA PHE A 24 -21.48 38.97 47.33
C PHE A 24 -21.77 38.26 46.00
N ALA A 25 -22.68 38.76 45.19
CA ALA A 25 -23.08 38.14 43.94
C ALA A 25 -22.56 38.87 42.65
N LEU A 26 -21.52 39.70 42.79
CA LEU A 26 -20.84 40.33 41.63
C LEU A 26 -19.37 39.92 41.53
N ALA A 27 -19.02 38.72 42.01
CA ALA A 27 -17.84 38.04 41.54
C ALA A 27 -18.13 37.60 40.08
N GLY A 28 -17.66 38.37 39.12
CA GLY A 28 -17.91 38.20 37.69
C GLY A 28 -17.77 36.74 37.27
N CYS A 29 -18.89 36.16 36.93
CA CYS A 29 -18.90 34.94 36.12
C CYS A 29 -18.24 35.34 34.80
N LYS A 30 -16.90 35.14 34.68
CA LYS A 30 -16.22 35.16 33.39
C LYS A 30 -16.97 34.12 32.58
N LYS A 31 -17.78 34.56 31.61
CA LYS A 31 -18.42 33.72 30.62
C LYS A 31 -17.26 33.03 29.89
N THR A 32 -16.91 31.85 30.33
CA THR A 32 -15.91 31.01 29.66
C THR A 32 -16.52 30.70 28.29
N GLU A 33 -16.07 31.39 27.27
CA GLU A 33 -16.47 31.02 25.89
C GLU A 33 -16.18 29.55 25.68
N ALA A 34 -17.14 28.83 25.13
CA ALA A 34 -16.94 27.43 24.77
C ALA A 34 -15.74 27.35 23.82
N PRO A 35 -14.86 26.35 23.98
CA PRO A 35 -13.69 26.22 23.13
C PRO A 35 -14.13 26.12 21.67
N LYS A 36 -13.45 26.85 20.80
CA LYS A 36 -13.66 26.79 19.35
C LYS A 36 -13.35 25.37 18.88
N LYS A 37 -14.19 24.83 18.00
CA LYS A 37 -14.06 23.47 17.47
C LYS A 37 -13.93 23.52 15.96
N TYR A 38 -13.19 22.54 15.41
CA TYR A 38 -12.92 22.40 13.99
C TYR A 38 -13.26 21.00 13.50
N SER A 39 -13.69 20.90 12.24
CA SER A 39 -13.86 19.62 11.57
C SER A 39 -12.52 19.08 11.11
N VAL A 40 -12.27 17.80 11.37
CA VAL A 40 -11.08 17.09 10.92
C VAL A 40 -11.52 15.84 10.18
N ILE A 41 -11.07 15.74 8.91
CA ILE A 41 -11.41 14.64 8.02
C ILE A 41 -10.14 13.88 7.66
N PHE A 42 -10.21 12.54 7.62
CA PHE A 42 -9.14 11.68 7.13
C PHE A 42 -9.61 10.98 5.86
N MET A 43 -8.83 11.12 4.79
CA MET A 43 -9.14 10.61 3.44
C MET A 43 -8.14 9.54 3.00
N ASN A 44 -8.62 8.52 2.29
CA ASN A 44 -7.80 7.59 1.54
C ASN A 44 -8.18 7.67 0.06
N GLY A 45 -7.42 8.43 -0.73
CA GLY A 45 -7.86 8.89 -2.03
C GLY A 45 -9.20 9.61 -1.90
N ASP A 46 -10.19 9.25 -2.71
CA ASP A 46 -11.54 9.86 -2.68
C ASP A 46 -12.44 9.33 -1.55
N THR A 47 -11.95 8.39 -0.73
CA THR A 47 -12.77 7.77 0.33
C THR A 47 -12.51 8.43 1.68
N GLN A 48 -13.56 8.96 2.32
CA GLN A 48 -13.50 9.41 3.70
C GLN A 48 -13.45 8.22 4.64
N ILE A 49 -12.38 8.14 5.46
CA ILE A 49 -12.19 7.08 6.45
C ILE A 49 -12.77 7.48 7.80
N SER A 50 -12.55 8.73 8.20
CA SER A 50 -12.93 9.24 9.50
C SER A 50 -13.24 10.73 9.43
N GLU A 51 -14.19 11.16 10.27
CA GLU A 51 -14.48 12.56 10.56
C GLU A 51 -14.64 12.74 12.07
N GLN A 52 -14.07 13.80 12.60
CA GLN A 52 -14.15 14.13 14.00
C GLN A 52 -14.20 15.63 14.22
N THR A 53 -14.76 16.06 15.35
CA THR A 53 -14.74 17.45 15.78
C THR A 53 -13.71 17.59 16.89
N VAL A 54 -12.72 18.47 16.70
CA VAL A 54 -11.57 18.65 17.60
C VAL A 54 -11.56 20.09 18.12
N GLU A 55 -11.32 20.27 19.42
CA GLU A 55 -11.17 21.60 20.02
C GLU A 55 -9.87 22.27 19.54
N ALA A 56 -9.91 23.58 19.40
CA ALA A 56 -8.74 24.37 19.02
C ALA A 56 -7.51 24.05 19.88
N ASN A 57 -6.36 23.87 19.25
CA ASN A 57 -5.07 23.51 19.86
C ASN A 57 -5.05 22.13 20.57
N LYS A 58 -5.97 21.23 20.23
CA LYS A 58 -5.92 19.82 20.61
C LYS A 58 -5.49 18.99 19.40
N GLU A 59 -4.95 17.81 19.68
CA GLU A 59 -4.55 16.86 18.65
C GLU A 59 -5.75 16.08 18.12
N ALA A 60 -5.77 15.84 16.83
CA ALA A 60 -6.69 14.90 16.19
C ALA A 60 -6.29 13.45 16.49
N VAL A 61 -7.29 12.60 16.69
CA VAL A 61 -7.10 11.16 16.86
C VAL A 61 -6.94 10.52 15.47
N LYS A 62 -5.79 9.90 15.21
CA LYS A 62 -5.56 9.19 13.95
C LYS A 62 -6.40 7.93 13.87
N PRO A 63 -7.07 7.66 12.74
CA PRO A 63 -7.71 6.37 12.51
C PRO A 63 -6.65 5.26 12.34
N ALA A 64 -7.11 4.01 12.27
CA ALA A 64 -6.24 2.90 11.90
C ALA A 64 -5.60 3.13 10.51
N ASP A 65 -4.38 2.64 10.32
CA ASP A 65 -3.64 2.79 9.08
C ASP A 65 -4.43 2.19 7.92
N PRO A 66 -4.76 2.97 6.89
CA PRO A 66 -5.49 2.48 5.75
C PRO A 66 -4.60 1.66 4.82
N THR A 67 -5.24 0.86 3.97
CA THR A 67 -4.55 0.09 2.93
C THR A 67 -4.86 0.63 1.55
N LYS A 68 -3.90 0.50 0.63
CA LYS A 68 -4.08 0.73 -0.80
C LYS A 68 -3.83 -0.58 -1.54
N ALA A 69 -4.77 -0.95 -2.41
CA ALA A 69 -4.63 -2.16 -3.22
C ALA A 69 -3.40 -2.07 -4.13
N ALA A 70 -2.67 -3.19 -4.26
CA ALA A 70 -1.60 -3.29 -5.23
C ALA A 70 -2.16 -3.21 -6.66
N ASP A 71 -1.41 -2.58 -7.55
CA ASP A 71 -1.64 -2.66 -9.00
C ASP A 71 -0.66 -3.65 -9.66
N ALA A 72 -0.60 -3.67 -10.98
CA ALA A 72 0.32 -4.56 -11.70
C ALA A 72 1.79 -4.22 -11.42
N LYS A 73 2.12 -2.95 -11.16
CA LYS A 73 3.49 -2.46 -11.03
C LYS A 73 3.95 -2.35 -9.58
N TYR A 74 3.06 -1.92 -8.68
CA TYR A 74 3.42 -1.58 -7.31
C TYR A 74 2.58 -2.30 -6.25
N THR A 75 3.22 -2.59 -5.13
CA THR A 75 2.59 -2.70 -3.82
C THR A 75 2.76 -1.39 -3.08
N TYR A 76 1.88 -1.11 -2.12
CA TYR A 76 1.84 0.16 -1.41
C TYR A 76 1.88 -0.08 0.10
N THR A 77 2.81 0.60 0.77
CA THR A 77 2.89 0.60 2.24
C THR A 77 2.47 1.97 2.74
N PHE A 78 1.56 2.01 3.72
CA PHE A 78 1.15 3.27 4.33
C PHE A 78 2.37 3.97 4.96
N ALA A 79 2.61 5.22 4.55
CA ALA A 79 3.73 6.02 5.02
C ALA A 79 3.31 6.99 6.13
N GLY A 80 2.04 7.44 6.12
CA GLY A 80 1.53 8.39 7.08
C GLY A 80 0.44 9.28 6.50
N TRP A 81 0.14 10.35 7.21
CA TRP A 81 -0.87 11.35 6.84
C TRP A 81 -0.20 12.65 6.40
N ALA A 82 -0.75 13.30 5.37
CA ALA A 82 -0.30 14.59 4.85
C ALA A 82 -1.47 15.57 4.70
N LEU A 83 -1.19 16.85 4.49
CA LEU A 83 -2.21 17.89 4.28
C LEU A 83 -2.69 17.99 2.82
N THR A 84 -2.04 17.27 1.91
CA THR A 84 -2.43 17.13 0.50
C THR A 84 -2.19 15.69 0.05
N GLU A 85 -2.84 15.23 -1.03
CA GLU A 85 -2.76 13.84 -1.52
C GLU A 85 -1.33 13.35 -1.79
N ASP A 86 -0.46 14.22 -2.31
CA ASP A 86 0.94 13.91 -2.61
C ASP A 86 1.91 14.67 -1.69
N GLY A 87 1.42 15.11 -0.52
CA GLY A 87 2.18 15.93 0.41
C GLY A 87 3.20 15.13 1.24
N GLU A 88 4.08 15.87 1.90
CA GLU A 88 4.96 15.28 2.91
C GLU A 88 4.18 14.86 4.15
N VAL A 89 4.60 13.72 4.73
CA VAL A 89 3.99 13.18 5.95
C VAL A 89 4.18 14.15 7.11
N VAL A 90 3.07 14.48 7.76
CA VAL A 90 3.08 15.35 8.95
C VAL A 90 3.20 14.54 10.23
N THR A 91 3.86 15.13 11.22
CA THR A 91 3.99 14.55 12.57
C THR A 91 3.20 15.31 13.62
N ASP A 92 2.80 16.57 13.34
CA ASP A 92 1.96 17.40 14.21
C ASP A 92 0.50 17.35 13.76
N PHE A 93 -0.36 16.86 14.63
CA PHE A 93 -1.81 16.75 14.42
C PHE A 93 -2.60 17.77 15.27
N THR A 94 -1.93 18.83 15.75
CA THR A 94 -2.56 19.92 16.49
C THR A 94 -3.47 20.74 15.59
N ILE A 95 -4.75 20.82 15.92
CA ILE A 95 -5.78 21.42 15.08
C ILE A 95 -5.96 22.92 15.40
N LYS A 96 -5.82 23.76 14.38
CA LYS A 96 -6.00 25.23 14.48
C LYS A 96 -7.06 25.78 13.53
N ALA A 97 -7.52 24.95 12.58
CA ALA A 97 -8.55 25.25 11.58
C ALA A 97 -9.20 23.92 11.13
N ASP A 98 -10.29 24.01 10.36
CA ASP A 98 -10.83 22.84 9.66
C ASP A 98 -9.73 22.25 8.79
N THR A 99 -9.51 20.94 8.90
CA THR A 99 -8.34 20.26 8.34
C THR A 99 -8.73 18.94 7.70
N THR A 100 -8.20 18.67 6.51
CA THR A 100 -8.28 17.36 5.87
C THR A 100 -6.89 16.76 5.79
N PHE A 101 -6.76 15.52 6.26
CA PHE A 101 -5.55 14.71 6.13
C PHE A 101 -5.76 13.64 5.07
N TYR A 102 -4.74 13.42 4.24
CA TYR A 102 -4.72 12.43 3.16
C TYR A 102 -3.71 11.33 3.47
N ALA A 103 -4.10 10.08 3.23
CA ALA A 103 -3.21 8.95 3.36
C ALA A 103 -2.14 8.97 2.27
N VAL A 104 -0.87 8.89 2.67
CA VAL A 104 0.28 8.81 1.77
C VAL A 104 0.88 7.41 1.83
N TYR A 105 1.34 6.92 0.68
CA TYR A 105 1.88 5.57 0.53
C TYR A 105 3.24 5.57 -0.14
N THR A 106 4.11 4.69 0.34
CA THR A 106 5.38 4.37 -0.34
C THR A 106 5.16 3.21 -1.30
N PRO A 107 5.37 3.41 -2.61
CA PRO A 107 5.30 2.33 -3.58
C PRO A 107 6.56 1.47 -3.54
N SER A 108 6.39 0.15 -3.76
CA SER A 108 7.47 -0.81 -3.98
C SER A 108 7.19 -1.60 -5.25
N THR A 109 8.17 -1.67 -6.15
CA THR A 109 8.02 -2.42 -7.41
C THR A 109 7.74 -3.89 -7.14
N ARG A 110 6.74 -4.44 -7.80
CA ARG A 110 6.40 -5.86 -7.70
C ARG A 110 7.39 -6.70 -8.48
N LYS A 111 7.66 -7.88 -7.93
CA LYS A 111 8.40 -8.93 -8.61
C LYS A 111 7.44 -10.02 -9.05
N TYR A 112 7.75 -10.62 -10.19
CA TYR A 112 7.00 -11.71 -10.79
C TYR A 112 7.91 -12.90 -10.98
N ASN A 113 7.38 -14.08 -10.71
CA ASN A 113 8.15 -15.30 -10.87
C ASN A 113 8.21 -15.72 -12.34
N VAL A 114 9.43 -15.89 -12.85
CA VAL A 114 9.70 -16.34 -14.21
C VAL A 114 10.31 -17.72 -14.16
N LYS A 115 9.68 -18.68 -14.84
CA LYS A 115 10.15 -20.05 -14.96
C LYS A 115 10.60 -20.34 -16.39
N PHE A 116 11.69 -21.07 -16.52
CA PHE A 116 12.16 -21.63 -17.79
C PHE A 116 12.06 -23.16 -17.70
N MET A 117 11.28 -23.75 -18.61
CA MET A 117 10.95 -25.18 -18.61
C MET A 117 11.51 -25.87 -19.84
N ASN A 118 11.96 -27.11 -19.66
CA ASN A 118 12.30 -28.03 -20.77
C ASN A 118 11.37 -29.26 -20.63
N GLY A 119 10.27 -29.24 -21.37
CA GLY A 119 9.16 -30.14 -21.10
C GLY A 119 8.70 -29.95 -19.64
N ASP A 120 8.55 -31.03 -18.89
CA ASP A 120 8.15 -31.00 -17.48
C ASP A 120 9.29 -30.61 -16.52
N THR A 121 10.51 -30.44 -16.99
CA THR A 121 11.68 -30.13 -16.16
C THR A 121 11.92 -28.62 -16.06
N GLN A 122 11.92 -28.11 -14.83
CA GLN A 122 12.31 -26.72 -14.60
C GLN A 122 13.83 -26.56 -14.74
N VAL A 123 14.24 -25.71 -15.70
CA VAL A 123 15.65 -25.35 -15.93
C VAL A 123 16.11 -24.25 -14.98
N SER A 124 15.27 -23.23 -14.81
CA SER A 124 15.51 -22.14 -13.85
C SER A 124 14.22 -21.48 -13.41
N SER A 125 14.28 -20.75 -12.28
CA SER A 125 13.25 -19.85 -11.82
C SER A 125 13.91 -18.62 -11.20
N VAL A 126 13.37 -17.44 -11.49
CA VAL A 126 13.92 -16.16 -11.05
C VAL A 126 12.78 -15.16 -10.81
N ASP A 127 12.92 -14.33 -9.79
CA ASP A 127 11.99 -13.22 -9.55
C ASP A 127 12.52 -11.97 -10.26
N VAL A 128 11.67 -11.39 -11.11
CA VAL A 128 12.00 -10.29 -12.02
C VAL A 128 11.09 -9.09 -11.68
N ASP A 129 11.67 -7.91 -11.61
CA ASP A 129 10.92 -6.67 -11.40
C ASP A 129 9.96 -6.41 -12.58
N TYR A 130 8.78 -5.86 -12.26
CA TYR A 130 7.83 -5.46 -13.29
C TYR A 130 8.48 -4.58 -14.36
N ASP A 131 8.15 -4.84 -15.62
CA ASP A 131 8.61 -4.11 -16.80
C ASP A 131 10.15 -4.16 -17.01
N THR A 132 10.82 -5.21 -16.47
CA THR A 132 12.22 -5.51 -16.76
C THR A 132 12.36 -6.84 -17.48
N GLN A 133 13.52 -7.07 -18.10
CA GLN A 133 13.78 -8.28 -18.87
C GLN A 133 14.22 -9.44 -17.97
N ALA A 134 13.63 -10.61 -18.19
CA ALA A 134 14.09 -11.82 -17.53
C ALA A 134 15.45 -12.28 -18.11
N THR A 135 16.35 -12.66 -17.20
CA THR A 135 17.63 -13.28 -17.59
C THR A 135 17.40 -14.74 -17.96
N LYS A 136 17.72 -15.09 -19.20
CA LYS A 136 17.66 -16.48 -19.70
C LYS A 136 18.69 -17.36 -18.98
N PRO A 137 18.44 -18.67 -18.89
CA PRO A 137 19.45 -19.64 -18.44
C PRO A 137 20.74 -19.51 -19.21
N ALA A 138 21.88 -19.59 -18.55
CA ALA A 138 23.21 -19.45 -19.17
C ALA A 138 23.52 -20.57 -20.16
N GLN A 139 22.94 -21.75 -19.92
CA GLN A 139 23.10 -22.91 -20.79
C GLN A 139 21.78 -23.23 -21.49
N ASN A 140 21.86 -23.48 -22.80
CA ASN A 140 20.71 -23.94 -23.57
C ASN A 140 20.34 -25.37 -23.12
N PRO A 141 19.07 -25.68 -22.88
CA PRO A 141 18.65 -27.02 -22.57
C PRO A 141 18.81 -27.94 -23.81
N THR A 142 18.89 -29.24 -23.57
CA THR A 142 18.99 -30.26 -24.60
C THR A 142 17.76 -31.15 -24.59
N LYS A 143 17.35 -31.62 -25.73
CA LYS A 143 16.33 -32.65 -25.93
C LYS A 143 16.98 -33.91 -26.49
N GLU A 144 16.68 -35.06 -25.89
CA GLU A 144 17.23 -36.33 -26.35
C GLU A 144 16.82 -36.61 -27.79
N SER A 145 17.83 -37.00 -28.58
CA SER A 145 17.63 -37.40 -29.98
C SER A 145 17.07 -38.81 -30.07
N SER A 146 16.17 -39.05 -31.03
CA SER A 146 15.73 -40.39 -31.39
C SER A 146 16.66 -41.06 -32.39
N VAL A 147 16.34 -42.29 -32.76
CA VAL A 147 17.07 -43.00 -33.84
C VAL A 147 16.99 -42.28 -35.19
N SER A 148 15.91 -41.53 -35.45
CA SER A 148 15.66 -40.88 -36.73
C SER A 148 15.81 -39.34 -36.67
N THR A 149 15.78 -38.72 -35.47
CA THR A 149 15.65 -37.29 -35.33
C THR A 149 16.66 -36.73 -34.35
N VAL A 150 17.30 -35.64 -34.71
CA VAL A 150 18.14 -34.81 -33.86
C VAL A 150 17.39 -33.50 -33.57
N TYR A 151 17.45 -33.04 -32.34
CA TYR A 151 16.79 -31.79 -31.90
C TYR A 151 17.83 -30.74 -31.59
N THR A 152 17.69 -29.56 -32.19
CA THR A 152 18.52 -28.39 -31.91
C THR A 152 17.70 -27.35 -31.19
N PHE A 153 18.19 -26.81 -30.08
CA PHE A 153 17.50 -25.75 -29.35
C PHE A 153 17.31 -24.53 -30.25
N ALA A 154 16.04 -24.10 -30.42
CA ALA A 154 15.66 -22.97 -31.26
C ALA A 154 15.51 -21.69 -30.44
N GLY A 155 15.05 -21.80 -29.19
CA GLY A 155 14.80 -20.67 -28.33
C GLY A 155 13.73 -20.96 -27.24
N TRP A 156 13.22 -19.92 -26.69
CA TRP A 156 12.18 -19.95 -25.66
C TRP A 156 10.86 -19.42 -26.21
N ALA A 157 9.75 -20.03 -25.84
CA ALA A 157 8.40 -19.62 -26.22
C ALA A 157 7.47 -19.58 -25.01
N LEU A 158 6.28 -18.98 -25.14
CA LEU A 158 5.27 -18.91 -24.07
C LEU A 158 4.44 -20.21 -23.92
N THR A 159 4.55 -21.11 -24.89
CA THR A 159 3.92 -22.44 -24.85
C THR A 159 4.93 -23.48 -25.39
N GLU A 160 4.74 -24.77 -25.08
CA GLU A 160 5.68 -25.85 -25.47
C GLU A 160 5.92 -25.95 -26.98
N ASP A 161 4.91 -25.69 -27.80
CA ASP A 161 4.99 -25.72 -29.26
C ASP A 161 4.85 -24.32 -29.88
N GLY A 162 5.09 -23.26 -29.09
CA GLY A 162 4.90 -21.88 -29.49
C GLY A 162 6.01 -21.34 -30.37
N GLU A 163 5.79 -20.17 -30.95
CA GLU A 163 6.82 -19.42 -31.65
C GLU A 163 7.85 -18.86 -30.65
N VAL A 164 9.13 -18.86 -31.10
CA VAL A 164 10.23 -18.31 -30.29
C VAL A 164 10.03 -16.83 -30.05
N VAL A 165 10.04 -16.40 -28.78
CA VAL A 165 9.94 -15.00 -28.39
C VAL A 165 11.33 -14.35 -28.33
N THR A 166 11.36 -13.07 -28.65
CA THR A 166 12.56 -12.23 -28.57
C THR A 166 12.48 -11.21 -27.44
N ASP A 167 11.27 -10.90 -26.95
CA ASP A 167 11.03 -10.00 -25.83
C ASP A 167 10.73 -10.81 -24.56
N PHE A 168 11.52 -10.57 -23.54
CA PHE A 168 11.42 -11.20 -22.22
C PHE A 168 10.99 -10.21 -21.13
N THR A 169 10.34 -9.11 -21.52
CA THR A 169 9.82 -8.10 -20.57
C THR A 169 8.67 -8.66 -19.74
N ILE A 170 8.81 -8.61 -18.43
CA ILE A 170 7.91 -9.28 -17.49
C ILE A 170 6.89 -8.30 -16.91
N LYS A 171 5.60 -8.66 -17.04
CA LYS A 171 4.46 -7.90 -16.47
C LYS A 171 3.54 -8.73 -15.58
N ALA A 172 3.77 -10.05 -15.54
CA ALA A 172 3.05 -11.01 -14.71
C ALA A 172 3.94 -12.26 -14.51
N ASP A 173 3.55 -13.18 -13.63
CA ASP A 173 4.17 -14.50 -13.54
C ASP A 173 4.15 -15.17 -14.91
N THR A 174 5.32 -15.63 -15.36
CA THR A 174 5.51 -16.10 -16.74
C THR A 174 6.29 -17.40 -16.77
N THR A 175 5.86 -18.32 -17.63
CA THR A 175 6.60 -19.53 -17.91
C THR A 175 7.04 -19.56 -19.38
N PHE A 176 8.33 -19.74 -19.60
CA PHE A 176 8.91 -19.96 -20.92
C PHE A 176 9.27 -21.42 -21.10
N TYR A 177 8.99 -21.96 -22.28
CA TYR A 177 9.26 -23.34 -22.66
C TYR A 177 10.33 -23.40 -23.72
N ALA A 178 11.25 -24.37 -23.59
CA ALA A 178 12.28 -24.63 -24.59
C ALA A 178 11.65 -25.20 -25.86
N VAL A 179 11.94 -24.58 -27.00
CA VAL A 179 11.50 -25.02 -28.32
C VAL A 179 12.70 -25.54 -29.11
N TYR A 180 12.48 -26.59 -29.90
CA TYR A 180 13.50 -27.29 -30.65
C TYR A 180 13.13 -27.42 -32.09
N THR A 181 14.14 -27.24 -32.97
CA THR A 181 14.03 -27.56 -34.40
C THR A 181 14.47 -29.01 -34.64
N PRO A 182 13.58 -29.88 -35.14
CA PRO A 182 13.94 -31.24 -35.49
C PRO A 182 14.69 -31.29 -36.82
N SER A 183 15.65 -32.20 -36.93
CA SER A 183 16.32 -32.54 -38.19
C SER A 183 16.51 -34.06 -38.30
N THR A 184 16.49 -34.57 -39.52
CA THR A 184 16.72 -36.00 -39.78
C THR A 184 18.16 -36.39 -39.44
N ARG A 185 18.31 -37.44 -38.64
CA ARG A 185 19.63 -37.99 -38.32
C ARG A 185 20.26 -38.64 -39.55
N LYS A 186 21.50 -38.25 -39.82
CA LYS A 186 22.29 -38.86 -40.90
C LYS A 186 23.25 -39.88 -40.31
N TYR A 187 23.36 -41.01 -40.98
CA TYR A 187 24.25 -42.09 -40.61
C TYR A 187 25.32 -42.24 -41.70
N ASN A 188 26.54 -42.48 -41.28
CA ASN A 188 27.63 -42.80 -42.20
C ASN A 188 27.63 -44.32 -42.45
N VAL A 189 27.40 -44.72 -43.66
CA VAL A 189 27.45 -46.13 -44.05
C VAL A 189 28.78 -46.32 -44.74
N LYS A 190 29.56 -47.25 -44.22
CA LYS A 190 30.81 -47.67 -44.85
C LYS A 190 30.59 -49.06 -45.45
N PHE A 191 30.93 -49.20 -46.70
CA PHE A 191 31.00 -50.51 -47.37
C PHE A 191 32.40 -51.02 -47.19
N MET A 192 32.56 -52.25 -46.67
CA MET A 192 33.84 -52.85 -46.36
C MET A 192 34.01 -54.14 -47.21
N ASN A 193 35.22 -54.33 -47.80
CA ASN A 193 35.64 -55.59 -48.33
C ASN A 193 36.82 -56.07 -47.49
N GLY A 194 36.56 -56.93 -46.53
CA GLY A 194 37.50 -57.21 -45.46
C GLY A 194 37.77 -55.94 -44.62
N ASP A 195 39.03 -55.64 -44.40
CA ASP A 195 39.43 -54.43 -43.60
C ASP A 195 39.57 -53.18 -44.48
N THR A 196 39.24 -53.26 -45.77
CA THR A 196 39.38 -52.15 -46.76
C THR A 196 38.03 -51.53 -47.04
N GLN A 197 37.94 -50.19 -46.89
CA GLN A 197 36.75 -49.43 -47.30
C GLN A 197 36.69 -49.41 -48.84
N VAL A 198 35.55 -49.78 -49.42
CA VAL A 198 35.28 -49.77 -50.87
C VAL A 198 34.25 -48.68 -51.21
#